data_ad54608c3bd60e0a07e51209bca4a517
#
_entry.id   ad54608c3bd60e0a07e51209bca4a517
#
_cell.length_a   1.000
_cell.length_b   1.000
_cell.length_c   1.000
_cell.angle_alpha   90.00
_cell.angle_beta   90.00
_cell.angle_gamma   90.00
#
_symmetry.space_group_name_H-M   'P 1'
#
loop_
_entity.id
_entity.type
_entity.pdbx_description
1 polymer ?
#
loop_
_entity_poly.entity_id
_entity_poly.type
_entity_poly.pdbx_seq_one_letter_code
_entity_poly.pdbx_strand_id
1 'polypeptide(L)'
;MSKSVTVVDISEWQQNINFAQLKSSGIKAVIIRAGYGRETSQKDSMFESHYRNAKAVGLMIGAYWYSYADSINDAEKEAKAFMAVVKGKSFDFPVYYDLEDSSQIGLGKSTLTAIAERFCDTLKRNNYKAGVYANLNWFNNYLNYNRLKGKYSVWLAQYNDRAELECDIWQNSSSGRVNGYSGRLDTNIVYDESLYNCADKNTSEKPSLIYRVFADHKWYSEVKGLSNIAGRSKQAISAIALKVSKGNIRYRVHLLNGDWLPWVTGYNINDGKNGYAGIKEKVIDTIQIEYINDDGDSYKATYRVRLQGESKCLPYQHNTETCLTADGKKQDGYAGIFGFKIDGIQITLT
;
A
#
# COMPACT_ATOMS: atom_id res chain seq x y z
N MET A 1 27.65 -14.36 -6.35
CA MET A 1 27.35 -13.19 -7.20
C MET A 1 25.89 -12.86 -7.00
N SER A 2 25.56 -11.73 -6.39
CA SER A 2 24.16 -11.28 -6.25
C SER A 2 23.61 -11.04 -7.65
N LYS A 3 22.37 -11.50 -7.91
CA LYS A 3 21.71 -11.29 -9.20
C LYS A 3 21.28 -9.83 -9.25
N SER A 4 22.03 -9.00 -9.97
CA SER A 4 21.59 -7.62 -10.25
C SER A 4 20.25 -7.65 -11.01
N VAL A 5 19.34 -6.77 -10.60
CA VAL A 5 18.00 -6.66 -11.22
C VAL A 5 17.99 -5.47 -12.14
N THR A 6 17.52 -5.67 -13.36
CA THR A 6 17.36 -4.59 -14.35
C THR A 6 16.00 -3.93 -14.19
N VAL A 7 16.03 -2.61 -14.06
CA VAL A 7 14.88 -1.72 -13.94
C VAL A 7 14.95 -0.68 -15.03
N VAL A 8 13.85 -0.19 -15.53
CA VAL A 8 13.81 0.94 -16.47
C VAL A 8 13.09 2.12 -15.85
N ASP A 9 13.49 3.32 -16.20
CA ASP A 9 12.70 4.50 -15.87
C ASP A 9 12.08 5.11 -17.11
N ILE A 10 10.89 5.68 -16.94
CA ILE A 10 10.00 6.11 -18.02
C ILE A 10 9.21 7.36 -17.65
N SER A 11 8.81 8.10 -18.67
CA SER A 11 7.99 9.29 -18.55
C SER A 11 7.04 9.42 -19.76
N GLU A 12 6.43 10.57 -19.93
CA GLU A 12 5.62 10.89 -21.12
C GLU A 12 6.35 10.74 -22.45
N TRP A 13 7.68 10.75 -22.42
CA TRP A 13 8.50 10.58 -23.61
C TRP A 13 8.51 9.15 -24.15
N GLN A 14 8.22 8.15 -23.32
CA GLN A 14 8.16 6.74 -23.69
C GLN A 14 6.70 6.30 -23.87
N GLN A 15 6.13 6.62 -25.02
CA GLN A 15 4.76 6.22 -25.39
C GLN A 15 4.73 4.81 -26.01
N ASN A 16 3.57 4.16 -25.99
CA ASN A 16 3.33 2.86 -26.65
C ASN A 16 4.21 1.69 -26.14
N ILE A 17 4.47 1.66 -24.83
CA ILE A 17 5.19 0.55 -24.20
C ILE A 17 4.28 -0.67 -24.10
N ASN A 18 4.77 -1.83 -24.56
CA ASN A 18 4.17 -3.13 -24.26
C ASN A 18 4.76 -3.69 -22.96
N PHE A 19 4.08 -3.43 -21.84
CA PHE A 19 4.55 -3.83 -20.51
C PHE A 19 4.65 -5.34 -20.32
N ALA A 20 3.83 -6.15 -21.02
CA ALA A 20 3.91 -7.60 -20.95
C ALA A 20 5.22 -8.10 -21.60
N GLN A 21 5.59 -7.56 -22.76
CA GLN A 21 6.87 -7.86 -23.40
C GLN A 21 8.05 -7.32 -22.58
N LEU A 22 7.93 -6.12 -22.00
CA LEU A 22 8.95 -5.54 -21.13
C LEU A 22 9.24 -6.48 -19.95
N LYS A 23 8.21 -6.99 -19.28
CA LYS A 23 8.35 -7.96 -18.21
C LYS A 23 8.97 -9.28 -18.68
N SER A 24 8.52 -9.81 -19.80
CA SER A 24 9.03 -11.08 -20.33
C SER A 24 10.50 -11.00 -20.78
N SER A 25 11.01 -9.80 -21.07
CA SER A 25 12.43 -9.58 -21.39
C SER A 25 13.34 -9.52 -20.14
N GLY A 26 12.78 -9.71 -18.95
CA GLY A 26 13.54 -9.77 -17.70
C GLY A 26 13.49 -8.49 -16.84
N ILE A 27 12.83 -7.42 -17.32
CA ILE A 27 12.63 -6.21 -16.50
C ILE A 27 11.74 -6.57 -15.31
N LYS A 28 12.16 -6.15 -14.13
CA LYS A 28 11.47 -6.44 -12.86
C LYS A 28 10.65 -5.28 -12.33
N ALA A 29 11.07 -4.06 -12.64
CA ALA A 29 10.40 -2.85 -12.15
C ALA A 29 10.46 -1.72 -13.18
N VAL A 30 9.56 -0.76 -13.00
CA VAL A 30 9.57 0.52 -13.70
C VAL A 30 9.53 1.66 -12.68
N ILE A 31 10.37 2.69 -12.88
CA ILE A 31 10.33 3.94 -12.11
C ILE A 31 9.70 4.99 -13.02
N ILE A 32 8.54 5.53 -12.64
CA ILE A 32 7.70 6.35 -13.51
C ILE A 32 7.74 7.80 -13.07
N ARG A 33 7.98 8.73 -13.99
CA ARG A 33 7.81 10.15 -13.68
C ARG A 33 6.37 10.43 -13.29
N ALA A 34 6.13 10.88 -12.08
CA ALA A 34 4.80 11.27 -11.65
C ALA A 34 4.46 12.71 -12.07
N GLY A 35 5.46 13.54 -12.21
CA GLY A 35 5.34 14.92 -12.63
C GLY A 35 6.57 15.73 -12.26
N TYR A 36 6.41 17.04 -12.20
CA TYR A 36 7.47 18.00 -11.91
C TYR A 36 6.94 19.28 -11.28
N GLY A 37 7.81 20.06 -10.64
CA GLY A 37 7.45 21.40 -10.15
C GLY A 37 6.45 21.40 -8.98
N ARG A 38 5.80 22.54 -8.77
CA ARG A 38 5.06 22.86 -7.54
C ARG A 38 3.55 22.62 -7.60
N GLU A 39 3.02 22.31 -8.79
CA GLU A 39 1.57 22.26 -9.03
C GLU A 39 1.10 20.87 -9.48
N THR A 40 -0.07 20.48 -9.07
CA THR A 40 -0.67 19.20 -9.48
C THR A 40 -1.00 19.14 -10.99
N SER A 41 -1.14 20.28 -11.64
CA SER A 41 -1.28 20.39 -13.09
C SER A 41 -0.03 19.98 -13.87
N GLN A 42 1.12 19.94 -13.20
CA GLN A 42 2.40 19.50 -13.76
C GLN A 42 2.60 17.98 -13.64
N LYS A 43 1.50 17.24 -13.46
CA LYS A 43 1.51 15.78 -13.54
C LYS A 43 1.95 15.34 -14.93
N ASP A 44 2.82 14.32 -14.99
CA ASP A 44 3.23 13.69 -16.25
C ASP A 44 2.00 13.09 -16.96
N SER A 45 1.85 13.40 -18.24
CA SER A 45 0.66 13.05 -19.04
C SER A 45 0.45 11.54 -19.19
N MET A 46 1.54 10.74 -19.11
CA MET A 46 1.50 9.28 -19.23
C MET A 46 1.51 8.55 -17.88
N PHE A 47 1.69 9.26 -16.77
CA PHE A 47 1.82 8.63 -15.46
C PHE A 47 0.71 7.64 -15.12
N GLU A 48 -0.55 8.05 -15.29
CA GLU A 48 -1.70 7.17 -14.98
C GLU A 48 -1.75 5.93 -15.86
N SER A 49 -1.45 6.08 -17.14
CA SER A 49 -1.42 4.98 -18.09
C SER A 49 -0.28 4.01 -17.79
N HIS A 50 0.92 4.53 -17.56
CA HIS A 50 2.09 3.72 -17.22
C HIS A 50 1.90 2.98 -15.90
N TYR A 51 1.43 3.67 -14.86
CA TYR A 51 1.16 3.04 -13.57
C TYR A 51 0.15 1.89 -13.69
N ARG A 52 -0.99 2.14 -14.33
CA ARG A 52 -2.03 1.13 -14.52
C ARG A 52 -1.53 -0.08 -15.31
N ASN A 53 -0.83 0.16 -16.42
CA ASN A 53 -0.36 -0.90 -17.31
C ASN A 53 0.76 -1.72 -16.68
N ALA A 54 1.71 -1.08 -15.98
CA ALA A 54 2.76 -1.77 -15.23
C ALA A 54 2.17 -2.65 -14.12
N LYS A 55 1.20 -2.12 -13.38
CA LYS A 55 0.51 -2.84 -12.31
C LYS A 55 -0.28 -4.05 -12.84
N ALA A 56 -0.96 -3.89 -13.97
CA ALA A 56 -1.76 -4.95 -14.59
C ALA A 56 -0.93 -6.18 -14.96
N VAL A 57 0.34 -6.01 -15.31
CA VAL A 57 1.25 -7.13 -15.62
C VAL A 57 2.09 -7.57 -14.41
N GLY A 58 1.91 -6.93 -13.25
CA GLY A 58 2.64 -7.25 -12.02
C GLY A 58 4.13 -6.91 -12.09
N LEU A 59 4.51 -5.79 -12.71
CA LEU A 59 5.80 -5.16 -12.54
C LEU A 59 5.82 -4.40 -11.22
N MET A 60 6.95 -4.41 -10.53
CA MET A 60 7.17 -3.50 -9.40
C MET A 60 7.21 -2.05 -9.88
N ILE A 61 6.74 -1.13 -9.08
CA ILE A 61 6.60 0.27 -9.47
C ILE A 61 7.34 1.17 -8.48
N GLY A 62 8.17 2.06 -9.01
CA GLY A 62 8.68 3.25 -8.34
C GLY A 62 8.14 4.52 -8.99
N ALA A 63 8.43 5.65 -8.39
CA ALA A 63 8.11 6.94 -8.97
C ALA A 63 9.23 7.94 -8.77
N TYR A 64 9.28 8.96 -9.64
CA TYR A 64 10.13 10.11 -9.42
C TYR A 64 9.40 11.43 -9.72
N TRP A 65 9.93 12.51 -9.13
CA TRP A 65 9.45 13.87 -9.31
C TRP A 65 10.58 14.79 -9.69
N TYR A 66 10.49 15.40 -10.84
CA TYR A 66 11.52 16.31 -11.35
C TYR A 66 11.45 17.67 -10.65
N SER A 67 12.55 18.12 -10.11
CA SER A 67 12.62 19.33 -9.29
C SER A 67 12.89 20.60 -10.10
N TYR A 68 12.11 21.62 -9.81
CA TYR A 68 12.38 23.01 -10.15
C TYR A 68 12.43 23.91 -8.91
N ALA A 69 12.57 23.34 -7.71
CA ALA A 69 12.56 24.09 -6.47
C ALA A 69 13.76 25.02 -6.37
N ASP A 70 13.51 26.29 -6.16
CA ASP A 70 14.54 27.33 -5.93
C ASP A 70 14.70 27.67 -4.43
N SER A 71 13.88 27.09 -3.58
CA SER A 71 13.88 27.25 -2.13
C SER A 71 13.44 25.99 -1.40
N ILE A 72 13.76 25.92 -0.10
CA ILE A 72 13.31 24.84 0.79
C ILE A 72 11.76 24.79 0.86
N ASN A 73 11.10 25.95 0.79
CA ASN A 73 9.64 26.02 0.79
C ASN A 73 9.04 25.45 -0.50
N ASP A 74 9.70 25.64 -1.63
CA ASP A 74 9.22 25.09 -2.89
C ASP A 74 9.40 23.58 -2.95
N ALA A 75 10.49 23.04 -2.39
CA ALA A 75 10.64 21.60 -2.23
C ALA A 75 9.50 20.97 -1.42
N GLU A 76 9.01 21.66 -0.39
CA GLU A 76 7.82 21.20 0.36
C GLU A 76 6.54 21.28 -0.48
N LYS A 77 6.39 22.32 -1.32
CA LYS A 77 5.25 22.41 -2.25
C LYS A 77 5.31 21.28 -3.28
N GLU A 78 6.48 21.01 -3.85
CA GLU A 78 6.68 19.89 -4.78
C GLU A 78 6.35 18.54 -4.15
N ALA A 79 6.76 18.30 -2.90
CA ALA A 79 6.38 17.09 -2.17
C ALA A 79 4.85 16.98 -1.97
N LYS A 80 4.18 18.08 -1.66
CA LYS A 80 2.70 18.12 -1.54
C LYS A 80 2.01 17.88 -2.88
N ALA A 81 2.53 18.49 -3.96
CA ALA A 81 2.02 18.27 -5.32
C ALA A 81 2.18 16.80 -5.74
N PHE A 82 3.37 16.21 -5.51
CA PHE A 82 3.59 14.79 -5.71
C PHE A 82 2.56 13.93 -4.97
N MET A 83 2.42 14.11 -3.65
CA MET A 83 1.48 13.32 -2.84
C MET A 83 0.03 13.44 -3.31
N ALA A 84 -0.38 14.62 -3.77
CA ALA A 84 -1.72 14.83 -4.32
C ALA A 84 -1.92 14.08 -5.65
N VAL A 85 -0.91 14.10 -6.53
CA VAL A 85 -0.92 13.39 -7.83
C VAL A 85 -0.99 11.87 -7.63
N VAL A 86 -0.25 11.32 -6.66
CA VAL A 86 -0.17 9.88 -6.44
C VAL A 86 -1.17 9.33 -5.43
N LYS A 87 -2.12 10.15 -4.99
CA LYS A 87 -3.11 9.74 -3.99
C LYS A 87 -3.79 8.43 -4.38
N GLY A 88 -3.83 7.48 -3.45
CA GLY A 88 -4.42 6.16 -3.66
C GLY A 88 -3.55 5.17 -4.46
N LYS A 89 -2.28 5.49 -4.73
CA LYS A 89 -1.32 4.61 -5.38
C LYS A 89 -0.28 4.10 -4.39
N SER A 90 0.21 2.89 -4.63
CA SER A 90 1.28 2.25 -3.86
C SER A 90 2.53 2.07 -4.72
N PHE A 91 3.70 2.15 -4.09
CA PHE A 91 4.99 1.97 -4.74
C PHE A 91 5.80 0.90 -4.03
N ASP A 92 6.46 0.06 -4.80
CA ASP A 92 7.36 -0.99 -4.32
C ASP A 92 8.76 -0.45 -4.04
N PHE A 93 9.19 0.53 -4.85
CA PHE A 93 10.44 1.26 -4.72
C PHE A 93 10.25 2.60 -4.00
N PRO A 94 11.34 3.24 -3.51
CA PRO A 94 11.28 4.60 -3.04
C PRO A 94 10.75 5.57 -4.10
N VAL A 95 10.25 6.70 -3.63
CA VAL A 95 9.99 7.86 -4.49
C VAL A 95 11.28 8.68 -4.57
N TYR A 96 11.74 8.95 -5.77
CA TYR A 96 12.98 9.68 -5.99
C TYR A 96 12.70 11.14 -6.33
N TYR A 97 13.43 12.02 -5.66
CA TYR A 97 13.48 13.42 -6.02
C TYR A 97 14.62 13.63 -6.99
N ASP A 98 14.30 14.07 -8.18
CA ASP A 98 15.18 14.18 -9.33
C ASP A 98 15.76 15.61 -9.41
N LEU A 99 17.04 15.73 -9.12
CA LEU A 99 17.78 16.99 -9.01
C LEU A 99 18.87 17.05 -10.07
N GLU A 100 18.57 17.70 -11.18
CA GLU A 100 19.52 17.84 -12.30
C GLU A 100 19.31 19.11 -13.14
N ASP A 101 18.33 19.95 -12.77
CA ASP A 101 18.03 21.14 -13.56
C ASP A 101 19.10 22.24 -13.40
N SER A 102 19.66 22.65 -14.51
CA SER A 102 20.75 23.62 -14.53
C SER A 102 20.40 25.01 -13.94
N SER A 103 19.12 25.38 -13.93
CA SER A 103 18.65 26.62 -13.30
C SER A 103 18.88 26.66 -11.80
N GLN A 104 19.00 25.49 -11.16
CA GLN A 104 19.19 25.37 -9.71
C GLN A 104 20.66 25.49 -9.27
N ILE A 105 21.64 25.37 -10.18
CA ILE A 105 23.07 25.30 -9.84
C ILE A 105 23.52 26.53 -9.02
N GLY A 106 22.99 27.72 -9.33
CA GLY A 106 23.32 28.97 -8.63
C GLY A 106 22.88 29.04 -7.15
N LEU A 107 22.05 28.14 -6.69
CA LEU A 107 21.56 28.11 -5.28
C LEU A 107 22.64 27.64 -4.30
N GLY A 108 23.67 26.97 -4.78
CA GLY A 108 24.78 26.47 -4.00
C GLY A 108 24.49 25.17 -3.26
N LYS A 109 25.57 24.45 -2.98
CA LYS A 109 25.56 23.06 -2.46
C LYS A 109 24.74 22.87 -1.18
N SER A 110 24.83 23.80 -0.25
CA SER A 110 24.09 23.71 1.03
C SER A 110 22.58 23.83 0.83
N THR A 111 22.16 24.78 0.00
CA THR A 111 20.73 25.01 -0.29
C THR A 111 20.13 23.84 -1.07
N LEU A 112 20.81 23.38 -2.13
CA LEU A 112 20.36 22.23 -2.91
C LEU A 112 20.22 20.95 -2.06
N THR A 113 21.17 20.72 -1.15
CA THR A 113 21.08 19.61 -0.21
C THR A 113 19.88 19.76 0.72
N ALA A 114 19.62 20.96 1.25
CA ALA A 114 18.46 21.22 2.10
C ALA A 114 17.12 21.10 1.35
N ILE A 115 17.09 21.46 0.07
CA ILE A 115 15.95 21.23 -0.84
C ILE A 115 15.67 19.73 -0.97
N ALA A 116 16.70 18.91 -1.27
CA ALA A 116 16.59 17.48 -1.36
C ALA A 116 16.03 16.86 -0.05
N GLU A 117 16.61 17.27 1.08
CA GLU A 117 16.18 16.80 2.39
C GLU A 117 14.74 17.19 2.71
N ARG A 118 14.32 18.42 2.39
CA ARG A 118 12.95 18.88 2.66
C ARG A 118 11.92 18.03 1.92
N PHE A 119 12.13 17.78 0.64
CA PHE A 119 11.24 16.92 -0.14
C PHE A 119 11.18 15.51 0.46
N CYS A 120 12.33 14.86 0.64
CA CYS A 120 12.43 13.50 1.15
C CYS A 120 11.87 13.36 2.57
N ASP A 121 12.17 14.30 3.49
CA ASP A 121 11.63 14.28 4.84
C ASP A 121 10.11 14.51 4.87
N THR A 122 9.58 15.31 3.95
CA THR A 122 8.14 15.51 3.83
C THR A 122 7.47 14.21 3.39
N LEU A 123 8.04 13.50 2.42
CA LEU A 123 7.54 12.18 2.00
C LEU A 123 7.64 11.15 3.12
N LYS A 124 8.77 11.07 3.82
CA LYS A 124 8.96 10.10 4.93
C LYS A 124 7.95 10.32 6.07
N ARG A 125 7.63 11.58 6.42
CA ARG A 125 6.57 11.88 7.40
C ARG A 125 5.18 11.45 6.96
N ASN A 126 4.98 11.24 5.66
CA ASN A 126 3.73 10.74 5.08
C ASN A 126 3.83 9.28 4.61
N ASN A 127 4.71 8.50 5.25
CA ASN A 127 4.89 7.06 5.07
C ASN A 127 5.39 6.61 3.67
N TYR A 128 5.97 7.51 2.88
CA TYR A 128 6.67 7.13 1.66
C TYR A 128 8.14 6.81 1.96
N LYS A 129 8.67 5.78 1.30
CA LYS A 129 10.13 5.63 1.19
C LYS A 129 10.63 6.70 0.23
N ALA A 130 11.72 7.39 0.56
CA ALA A 130 12.22 8.50 -0.24
C ALA A 130 13.69 8.31 -0.61
N GLY A 131 14.05 8.78 -1.80
CA GLY A 131 15.40 8.77 -2.33
C GLY A 131 15.71 10.04 -3.13
N VAL A 132 16.96 10.17 -3.51
CA VAL A 132 17.46 11.27 -4.34
C VAL A 132 18.09 10.69 -5.60
N TYR A 133 17.65 11.18 -6.76
CA TYR A 133 18.31 10.95 -8.04
C TYR A 133 19.12 12.19 -8.44
N ALA A 134 20.31 11.95 -8.89
CA ALA A 134 21.14 12.93 -9.58
C ALA A 134 22.25 12.22 -10.38
N ASN A 135 22.86 12.94 -11.31
CA ASN A 135 24.06 12.45 -11.97
C ASN A 135 25.33 12.62 -11.09
N LEU A 136 26.41 11.97 -11.48
CA LEU A 136 27.68 11.97 -10.74
C LEU A 136 28.19 13.39 -10.47
N ASN A 137 28.10 14.29 -11.45
CA ASN A 137 28.55 15.66 -11.30
C ASN A 137 27.77 16.41 -10.21
N TRP A 138 26.44 16.18 -10.14
CA TRP A 138 25.61 16.80 -9.12
C TRP A 138 25.94 16.27 -7.73
N PHE A 139 26.11 14.98 -7.55
CA PHE A 139 26.50 14.41 -6.26
C PHE A 139 27.87 14.90 -5.79
N ASN A 140 28.83 15.06 -6.69
CA ASN A 140 30.17 15.55 -6.34
C ASN A 140 30.20 17.06 -6.03
N ASN A 141 29.53 17.86 -6.83
CA ASN A 141 29.74 19.31 -6.84
C ASN A 141 28.58 20.10 -6.24
N TYR A 142 27.34 19.67 -6.40
CA TYR A 142 26.15 20.46 -6.08
C TYR A 142 25.30 19.89 -4.93
N LEU A 143 25.54 18.65 -4.51
CA LEU A 143 24.85 18.02 -3.39
C LEU A 143 25.88 17.53 -2.34
N ASN A 144 25.52 17.60 -1.07
CA ASN A 144 26.31 16.94 -0.04
C ASN A 144 25.95 15.45 0.00
N TYR A 145 26.60 14.67 -0.85
CA TYR A 145 26.36 13.24 -1.00
C TYR A 145 26.41 12.49 0.35
N ASN A 146 27.46 12.75 1.17
CA ASN A 146 27.60 12.05 2.46
C ASN A 146 26.49 12.36 3.45
N ARG A 147 25.85 13.53 3.33
CA ARG A 147 24.70 13.90 4.16
C ARG A 147 23.41 13.23 3.69
N LEU A 148 23.27 12.97 2.40
CA LEU A 148 22.11 12.33 1.80
C LEU A 148 22.18 10.80 1.90
N LYS A 149 23.36 10.24 1.64
CA LYS A 149 23.64 8.81 1.74
C LYS A 149 23.38 8.31 3.17
N GLY A 150 22.72 7.17 3.30
CA GLY A 150 22.38 6.57 4.59
C GLY A 150 21.15 7.18 5.27
N LYS A 151 20.67 8.34 4.80
CA LYS A 151 19.41 8.94 5.24
C LYS A 151 18.27 8.67 4.24
N TYR A 152 18.61 8.64 2.96
CA TYR A 152 17.72 8.40 1.84
C TYR A 152 18.36 7.43 0.85
N SER A 153 17.54 6.76 0.06
CA SER A 153 18.04 5.96 -1.05
C SER A 153 18.72 6.84 -2.12
N VAL A 154 19.82 6.35 -2.67
CA VAL A 154 20.59 7.05 -3.69
C VAL A 154 20.39 6.37 -5.04
N TRP A 155 19.93 7.12 -6.02
CA TRP A 155 19.86 6.72 -7.41
C TRP A 155 20.83 7.56 -8.25
N LEU A 156 21.93 6.94 -8.63
CA LEU A 156 23.03 7.60 -9.35
C LEU A 156 22.87 7.42 -10.85
N ALA A 157 22.91 8.52 -11.60
CA ALA A 157 23.08 8.46 -13.06
C ALA A 157 24.56 8.65 -13.42
N GLN A 158 25.12 7.64 -14.09
CA GLN A 158 26.48 7.67 -14.61
C GLN A 158 26.61 6.63 -15.71
N TYR A 159 26.89 7.07 -16.93
CA TYR A 159 26.99 6.20 -18.10
C TYR A 159 28.44 5.76 -18.32
N ASN A 160 28.86 4.78 -17.53
CA ASN A 160 30.21 4.24 -17.48
C ASN A 160 30.14 2.72 -17.22
N ASP A 161 31.31 2.04 -17.13
CA ASP A 161 31.39 0.60 -16.85
C ASP A 161 31.02 0.22 -15.41
N ARG A 162 31.08 1.16 -14.50
CA ARG A 162 30.72 1.00 -13.08
C ARG A 162 30.27 2.32 -12.45
N ALA A 163 29.49 2.20 -11.40
CA ALA A 163 29.19 3.34 -10.52
C ALA A 163 30.45 3.74 -9.72
N GLU A 164 30.75 5.04 -9.68
CA GLU A 164 31.89 5.58 -8.91
C GLU A 164 31.52 6.00 -7.49
N LEU A 165 30.23 6.18 -7.23
CA LEU A 165 29.70 6.39 -5.88
C LEU A 165 28.89 5.17 -5.44
N GLU A 166 28.87 4.90 -4.15
CA GLU A 166 27.97 3.90 -3.57
C GLU A 166 26.51 4.36 -3.73
N CYS A 167 25.69 3.56 -4.35
CA CYS A 167 24.29 3.88 -4.63
C CYS A 167 23.43 2.62 -4.54
N ASP A 168 22.15 2.81 -4.30
CA ASP A 168 21.19 1.72 -4.24
C ASP A 168 20.71 1.33 -5.64
N ILE A 169 20.59 2.33 -6.51
CA ILE A 169 20.29 2.16 -7.94
C ILE A 169 21.30 2.95 -8.77
N TRP A 170 21.77 2.31 -9.82
CA TRP A 170 22.65 2.92 -10.82
C TRP A 170 21.97 2.97 -12.18
N GLN A 171 21.64 4.18 -12.66
CA GLN A 171 21.23 4.39 -14.05
C GLN A 171 22.50 4.35 -14.93
N ASN A 172 22.66 3.22 -15.61
CA ASN A 172 23.89 2.89 -16.31
C ASN A 172 23.85 3.23 -17.81
N SER A 173 22.66 3.54 -18.34
CA SER A 173 22.52 3.91 -19.75
C SER A 173 21.24 4.70 -20.00
N SER A 174 21.31 5.69 -20.88
CA SER A 174 20.15 6.41 -21.46
C SER A 174 19.79 5.92 -22.86
N SER A 175 20.32 4.79 -23.29
CA SER A 175 20.16 4.30 -24.66
C SER A 175 19.90 2.80 -24.75
N GLY A 176 19.41 2.20 -23.65
CA GLY A 176 19.08 0.79 -23.57
C GLY A 176 17.99 0.40 -24.59
N ARG A 177 18.10 -0.81 -25.13
CA ARG A 177 17.08 -1.43 -26.00
C ARG A 177 16.50 -2.63 -25.30
N VAL A 178 15.20 -2.61 -25.06
CA VAL A 178 14.50 -3.65 -24.34
C VAL A 178 13.26 -4.06 -25.14
N ASN A 179 12.99 -5.36 -25.25
CA ASN A 179 11.76 -5.82 -25.89
C ASN A 179 10.53 -5.25 -25.20
N GLY A 180 9.58 -4.77 -25.97
CA GLY A 180 8.38 -4.08 -25.48
C GLY A 180 8.39 -2.58 -25.72
N TYR A 181 9.54 -2.02 -26.15
CA TYR A 181 9.61 -0.64 -26.60
C TYR A 181 10.54 -0.50 -27.80
N SER A 182 10.09 0.22 -28.82
CA SER A 182 10.86 0.38 -30.06
C SER A 182 11.95 1.44 -29.99
N GLY A 183 11.85 2.35 -29.00
CA GLY A 183 12.80 3.42 -28.76
C GLY A 183 13.94 3.04 -27.82
N ARG A 184 14.61 4.05 -27.27
CA ARG A 184 15.64 3.91 -26.25
C ARG A 184 15.01 4.12 -24.86
N LEU A 185 15.46 3.34 -23.88
CA LEU A 185 15.06 3.43 -22.49
C LEU A 185 16.26 3.68 -21.60
N ASP A 186 16.04 4.39 -20.54
CA ASP A 186 16.98 4.48 -19.45
C ASP A 186 16.95 3.17 -18.68
N THR A 187 18.12 2.54 -18.55
CA THR A 187 18.26 1.26 -17.85
C THR A 187 19.04 1.43 -16.57
N ASN A 188 18.64 0.64 -15.58
CA ASN A 188 19.16 0.76 -14.24
C ASN A 188 19.51 -0.61 -13.66
N ILE A 189 20.56 -0.64 -12.84
CA ILE A 189 20.98 -1.79 -12.05
C ILE A 189 20.68 -1.49 -10.58
N VAL A 190 19.96 -2.36 -9.93
CA VAL A 190 19.67 -2.25 -8.50
C VAL A 190 20.72 -3.02 -7.72
N TYR A 191 21.42 -2.33 -6.82
CA TYR A 191 22.42 -2.90 -5.93
C TYR A 191 21.89 -3.22 -4.54
N ASP A 192 20.94 -2.43 -4.05
CA ASP A 192 20.27 -2.74 -2.78
C ASP A 192 19.15 -3.76 -3.00
N GLU A 193 19.45 -5.01 -2.64
CA GLU A 193 18.48 -6.10 -2.75
C GLU A 193 17.21 -5.87 -1.91
N SER A 194 17.26 -5.04 -0.87
CA SER A 194 16.09 -4.71 -0.06
C SER A 194 15.02 -3.93 -0.82
N LEU A 195 15.40 -3.26 -1.92
CA LEU A 195 14.49 -2.53 -2.80
C LEU A 195 13.61 -3.47 -3.64
N TYR A 196 14.07 -4.69 -3.94
CA TYR A 196 13.31 -5.66 -4.73
C TYR A 196 13.01 -6.98 -4.02
N ASN A 197 13.76 -7.33 -2.98
CA ASN A 197 13.41 -8.46 -2.12
C ASN A 197 12.20 -8.17 -1.23
N CYS A 198 11.73 -6.91 -1.18
CA CYS A 198 10.40 -6.61 -0.68
C CYS A 198 9.30 -7.27 -1.54
N ALA A 199 9.59 -7.63 -2.80
CA ALA A 199 8.65 -8.32 -3.67
C ALA A 199 8.47 -9.82 -3.32
N ASP A 200 9.47 -10.45 -2.71
CA ASP A 200 9.28 -11.80 -2.15
C ASP A 200 8.58 -11.76 -0.76
N LYS A 201 8.48 -10.56 -0.15
CA LYS A 201 7.57 -10.29 0.97
C LYS A 201 6.21 -9.76 0.51
N ASN A 202 6.07 -9.38 -0.76
CA ASN A 202 4.83 -9.05 -1.46
C ASN A 202 4.46 -10.09 -2.55
N THR A 203 4.63 -11.38 -2.33
CA THR A 203 3.44 -12.18 -2.39
C THR A 203 2.57 -11.56 -1.31
N SER A 204 1.64 -10.71 -1.69
CA SER A 204 0.59 -10.29 -0.81
C SER A 204 -0.09 -11.58 -0.37
N GLU A 205 0.40 -12.20 0.70
CA GLU A 205 -0.44 -13.13 1.41
C GLU A 205 -1.69 -12.33 1.66
N LYS A 206 -2.76 -12.72 0.99
CA LYS A 206 -4.09 -12.18 1.23
C LYS A 206 -4.19 -12.03 2.73
N PRO A 207 -4.48 -10.83 3.27
CA PRO A 207 -4.47 -10.65 4.69
C PRO A 207 -5.32 -11.74 5.30
N SER A 208 -4.72 -12.55 6.15
CA SER A 208 -5.43 -13.63 6.80
C SER A 208 -6.21 -13.09 7.99
N LEU A 209 -7.42 -13.58 8.17
CA LEU A 209 -8.28 -13.20 9.26
C LEU A 209 -8.50 -14.42 10.15
N ILE A 210 -8.31 -14.23 11.45
CA ILE A 210 -8.57 -15.23 12.50
C ILE A 210 -9.59 -14.65 13.46
N TYR A 211 -10.58 -15.45 13.83
CA TYR A 211 -11.62 -15.04 14.75
C TYR A 211 -12.10 -16.21 15.60
N ARG A 212 -12.72 -15.89 16.73
CA ARG A 212 -13.35 -16.82 17.63
C ARG A 212 -14.56 -16.19 18.31
N VAL A 213 -15.46 -16.99 18.81
CA VAL A 213 -16.67 -16.56 19.51
C VAL A 213 -16.73 -17.09 20.93
N PHE A 214 -17.42 -16.35 21.80
CA PHE A 214 -17.78 -16.79 23.14
C PHE A 214 -19.26 -17.21 23.13
N ALA A 215 -19.50 -18.45 23.52
CA ALA A 215 -20.83 -19.02 23.67
C ALA A 215 -20.76 -20.15 24.70
N ASP A 216 -21.87 -20.49 25.34
CA ASP A 216 -21.91 -21.58 26.31
C ASP A 216 -20.77 -21.45 27.36
N HIS A 217 -20.63 -20.26 27.93
CA HIS A 217 -19.67 -19.91 28.99
C HIS A 217 -18.18 -20.12 28.65
N LYS A 218 -17.81 -20.26 27.37
CA LYS A 218 -16.42 -20.46 26.94
C LYS A 218 -16.08 -19.83 25.58
N TRP A 219 -14.82 -19.53 25.39
CA TRP A 219 -14.27 -19.22 24.07
C TRP A 219 -14.11 -20.50 23.25
N TYR A 220 -14.64 -20.50 22.04
CA TYR A 220 -14.45 -21.59 21.10
C TYR A 220 -13.07 -21.46 20.41
N SER A 221 -12.65 -22.51 19.72
CA SER A 221 -11.41 -22.52 18.95
C SER A 221 -11.40 -21.45 17.86
N GLU A 222 -10.21 -20.98 17.51
CA GLU A 222 -9.99 -20.04 16.42
C GLU A 222 -10.42 -20.64 15.07
N VAL A 223 -11.03 -19.82 14.24
CA VAL A 223 -11.36 -20.10 12.85
C VAL A 223 -10.58 -19.15 11.94
N LYS A 224 -9.95 -19.67 10.90
CA LYS A 224 -9.23 -18.89 9.90
C LYS A 224 -10.07 -18.73 8.63
N GLY A 225 -10.44 -17.50 8.29
CA GLY A 225 -11.23 -17.20 7.10
C GLY A 225 -12.51 -18.04 7.03
N LEU A 226 -12.76 -18.69 5.91
CA LEU A 226 -13.93 -19.55 5.69
C LEU A 226 -13.69 -21.04 5.99
N SER A 227 -12.60 -21.39 6.68
CA SER A 227 -12.29 -22.81 6.98
C SER A 227 -13.38 -23.51 7.78
N ASN A 228 -14.16 -22.76 8.56
CA ASN A 228 -15.28 -23.26 9.35
C ASN A 228 -16.26 -22.13 9.69
N ILE A 229 -17.34 -22.47 10.41
CA ILE A 229 -18.25 -21.53 11.09
C ILE A 229 -17.78 -21.43 12.54
N ALA A 230 -17.51 -20.23 13.04
CA ALA A 230 -17.29 -20.02 14.45
C ALA A 230 -18.64 -20.04 15.20
N GLY A 231 -18.72 -20.86 16.21
CA GLY A 231 -19.95 -21.11 16.98
C GLY A 231 -20.44 -22.52 16.83
N ARG A 232 -21.54 -22.84 17.51
CA ARG A 232 -22.17 -24.16 17.50
C ARG A 232 -23.69 -24.01 17.38
N SER A 233 -24.28 -24.83 16.54
CA SER A 233 -25.74 -24.81 16.34
C SER A 233 -26.49 -24.84 17.68
N LYS A 234 -27.48 -23.96 17.81
CA LYS A 234 -28.33 -23.77 18.99
C LYS A 234 -27.62 -23.14 20.21
N GLN A 235 -26.36 -22.79 20.13
CA GLN A 235 -25.61 -22.09 21.19
C GLN A 235 -25.47 -20.61 20.84
N ALA A 236 -26.27 -19.77 21.49
CA ALA A 236 -26.25 -18.31 21.23
C ALA A 236 -24.88 -17.69 21.54
N ILE A 237 -24.39 -16.89 20.63
CA ILE A 237 -23.12 -16.17 20.77
C ILE A 237 -23.35 -14.92 21.63
N SER A 238 -22.37 -14.58 22.48
CA SER A 238 -22.39 -13.38 23.33
C SER A 238 -21.18 -12.48 23.14
N ALA A 239 -20.09 -12.95 22.54
CA ALA A 239 -18.96 -12.12 22.18
C ALA A 239 -18.16 -12.68 21.00
N ILE A 240 -17.41 -11.79 20.34
CA ILE A 240 -16.51 -12.12 19.25
C ILE A 240 -15.16 -11.41 19.46
N ALA A 241 -14.06 -12.11 19.15
CA ALA A 241 -12.73 -11.54 19.03
C ALA A 241 -12.16 -11.89 17.65
N LEU A 242 -11.57 -10.93 16.98
CA LEU A 242 -10.99 -11.14 15.65
C LEU A 242 -9.75 -10.28 15.43
N LYS A 243 -8.84 -10.75 14.59
CA LYS A 243 -7.62 -10.05 14.15
C LYS A 243 -7.30 -10.37 12.71
N VAL A 244 -6.52 -9.48 12.10
CA VAL A 244 -5.95 -9.64 10.76
C VAL A 244 -4.42 -9.72 10.85
N SER A 245 -3.80 -10.36 9.86
CA SER A 245 -2.33 -10.44 9.77
C SER A 245 -1.70 -9.18 9.17
N LYS A 246 -2.49 -8.37 8.43
CA LYS A 246 -2.07 -7.12 7.79
C LYS A 246 -3.25 -6.15 7.76
N GLY A 247 -2.98 -4.83 7.83
CA GLY A 247 -3.99 -3.79 7.92
C GLY A 247 -4.62 -3.69 9.32
N ASN A 248 -5.68 -2.91 9.42
CA ASN A 248 -6.43 -2.71 10.65
C ASN A 248 -7.86 -3.23 10.50
N ILE A 249 -8.46 -3.67 11.60
CA ILE A 249 -9.85 -4.10 11.61
C ILE A 249 -10.53 -3.56 12.85
N ARG A 250 -11.76 -3.05 12.69
CA ARG A 250 -12.62 -2.72 13.82
C ARG A 250 -13.92 -3.48 13.73
N TYR A 251 -14.49 -3.81 14.86
CA TYR A 251 -15.72 -4.55 14.93
C TYR A 251 -16.51 -4.22 16.18
N ARG A 252 -17.83 -4.41 16.09
CA ARG A 252 -18.73 -4.25 17.21
C ARG A 252 -19.92 -5.18 17.10
N VAL A 253 -20.66 -5.33 18.16
CA VAL A 253 -21.87 -6.16 18.23
C VAL A 253 -23.03 -5.36 18.78
N HIS A 254 -24.24 -5.76 18.41
CA HIS A 254 -25.50 -5.31 19.01
C HIS A 254 -26.00 -6.38 19.98
N LEU A 255 -26.43 -5.94 21.14
CA LEU A 255 -26.99 -6.85 22.14
C LEU A 255 -28.45 -7.19 21.81
N LEU A 256 -28.83 -8.43 21.99
CA LEU A 256 -30.23 -8.85 21.84
C LEU A 256 -31.13 -8.00 22.76
N ASN A 257 -32.11 -7.30 22.16
CA ASN A 257 -32.98 -6.33 22.85
C ASN A 257 -32.25 -5.19 23.57
N GLY A 258 -31.08 -4.79 23.11
CA GLY A 258 -30.25 -3.73 23.67
C GLY A 258 -29.72 -2.79 22.60
N ASP A 259 -28.51 -2.27 22.79
CA ASP A 259 -27.86 -1.28 21.93
C ASP A 259 -26.58 -1.83 21.29
N TRP A 260 -26.08 -1.09 20.31
CA TRP A 260 -24.73 -1.29 19.77
C TRP A 260 -23.68 -0.99 20.84
N LEU A 261 -22.76 -1.92 21.03
CA LEU A 261 -21.59 -1.69 21.87
C LEU A 261 -20.53 -0.87 21.10
N PRO A 262 -19.60 -0.22 21.81
CA PRO A 262 -18.48 0.50 21.20
C PRO A 262 -17.66 -0.37 20.25
N TRP A 263 -17.00 0.27 19.29
CA TRP A 263 -16.05 -0.37 18.38
C TRP A 263 -14.82 -0.90 19.13
N VAL A 264 -14.36 -2.07 18.74
CA VAL A 264 -13.19 -2.77 19.26
C VAL A 264 -12.21 -2.99 18.13
N THR A 265 -10.91 -2.85 18.40
CA THR A 265 -9.82 -3.05 17.44
C THR A 265 -8.82 -4.13 17.86
N GLY A 266 -8.84 -4.53 19.12
CA GLY A 266 -7.90 -5.48 19.69
C GLY A 266 -8.32 -6.94 19.56
N TYR A 267 -7.39 -7.85 19.88
CA TYR A 267 -7.61 -9.29 19.97
C TYR A 267 -7.00 -9.83 21.27
N ASN A 268 -7.75 -9.70 22.36
CA ASN A 268 -7.34 -10.22 23.66
C ASN A 268 -8.60 -10.64 24.45
N ILE A 269 -8.83 -11.92 24.59
CA ILE A 269 -10.01 -12.49 25.27
C ILE A 269 -10.09 -12.18 26.77
N ASN A 270 -9.04 -11.63 27.36
CA ASN A 270 -8.98 -11.21 28.76
C ASN A 270 -9.18 -9.69 28.93
N ASP A 271 -9.21 -8.93 27.83
CA ASP A 271 -9.44 -7.48 27.86
C ASP A 271 -10.88 -7.17 27.40
N GLY A 272 -11.77 -6.94 28.37
CA GLY A 272 -13.17 -6.59 28.10
C GLY A 272 -13.39 -5.17 27.58
N LYS A 273 -12.37 -4.32 27.51
CA LYS A 273 -12.50 -2.95 27.01
C LYS A 273 -12.28 -2.86 25.50
N ASN A 274 -11.20 -3.44 25.00
CA ASN A 274 -10.85 -3.38 23.59
C ASN A 274 -10.37 -4.71 22.98
N GLY A 275 -10.34 -5.79 23.72
CA GLY A 275 -9.83 -7.08 23.26
C GLY A 275 -10.85 -7.98 22.57
N TYR A 276 -12.14 -7.74 22.77
CA TYR A 276 -13.26 -8.43 22.14
C TYR A 276 -14.53 -7.57 22.21
N ALA A 277 -15.44 -7.76 21.26
CA ALA A 277 -16.74 -7.10 21.24
C ALA A 277 -17.80 -8.05 21.82
N GLY A 278 -18.59 -7.57 22.78
CA GLY A 278 -19.65 -8.31 23.46
C GLY A 278 -19.54 -8.24 24.98
N ILE A 279 -20.57 -8.78 25.64
CA ILE A 279 -20.61 -8.99 27.08
C ILE A 279 -20.92 -10.47 27.30
N LYS A 280 -20.02 -11.20 27.96
CA LYS A 280 -20.05 -12.67 28.02
C LYS A 280 -21.41 -13.25 28.51
N GLU A 281 -22.16 -12.48 29.29
CA GLU A 281 -23.46 -12.90 29.83
C GLU A 281 -24.65 -12.38 29.00
N LYS A 282 -24.40 -11.62 27.90
CA LYS A 282 -25.47 -11.05 27.06
C LYS A 282 -25.38 -11.53 25.64
N VAL A 283 -26.42 -12.13 25.14
CA VAL A 283 -26.50 -12.61 23.77
C VAL A 283 -26.51 -11.48 22.77
N ILE A 284 -25.91 -11.68 21.61
CA ILE A 284 -25.87 -10.74 20.49
C ILE A 284 -26.81 -11.20 19.36
N ASP A 285 -27.31 -10.26 18.58
CA ASP A 285 -28.20 -10.50 17.44
C ASP A 285 -27.63 -10.01 16.13
N THR A 286 -26.73 -8.99 16.14
CA THR A 286 -26.06 -8.49 14.94
C THR A 286 -24.59 -8.16 15.19
N ILE A 287 -23.82 -8.13 14.10
CA ILE A 287 -22.41 -7.72 14.10
C ILE A 287 -22.12 -6.72 12.99
N GLN A 288 -21.20 -5.81 13.25
CA GLN A 288 -20.56 -4.95 12.25
C GLN A 288 -19.06 -5.17 12.26
N ILE A 289 -18.48 -5.28 11.07
CA ILE A 289 -17.02 -5.46 10.89
C ILE A 289 -16.57 -4.55 9.76
N GLU A 290 -15.49 -3.85 9.98
CA GLU A 290 -14.88 -2.98 8.97
C GLU A 290 -13.37 -3.21 8.92
N TYR A 291 -12.89 -3.60 7.76
CA TYR A 291 -11.48 -3.66 7.46
C TYR A 291 -11.02 -2.28 7.01
N ILE A 292 -10.05 -1.73 7.72
CA ILE A 292 -9.45 -0.42 7.45
C ILE A 292 -8.12 -0.67 6.77
N ASN A 293 -8.03 -0.20 5.55
CA ASN A 293 -6.85 -0.39 4.75
C ASN A 293 -6.02 0.89 4.70
N ASP A 294 -4.84 0.84 5.27
CA ASP A 294 -3.88 1.95 5.26
C ASP A 294 -3.00 1.96 3.99
N ASP A 295 -3.00 0.87 3.21
CA ASP A 295 -2.06 0.64 2.11
C ASP A 295 -2.68 0.69 0.70
N GLY A 296 -3.94 1.14 0.56
CA GLY A 296 -4.62 1.22 -0.74
C GLY A 296 -5.03 -0.12 -1.35
N ASP A 297 -4.93 -1.24 -0.62
CA ASP A 297 -5.49 -2.53 -1.02
C ASP A 297 -7.02 -2.45 -1.02
N SER A 298 -7.68 -3.10 -1.97
CA SER A 298 -9.14 -3.07 -2.11
C SER A 298 -9.88 -4.07 -1.22
N TYR A 299 -9.23 -4.67 -0.22
CA TYR A 299 -9.86 -5.68 0.62
C TYR A 299 -10.98 -5.10 1.49
N LYS A 300 -12.04 -5.87 1.62
CA LYS A 300 -13.19 -5.60 2.50
C LYS A 300 -13.42 -6.78 3.44
N ALA A 301 -13.84 -6.51 4.67
CA ALA A 301 -14.36 -7.56 5.53
C ALA A 301 -15.68 -8.06 4.92
N THR A 302 -15.71 -9.34 4.57
CA THR A 302 -16.89 -10.04 4.03
C THR A 302 -17.36 -11.05 5.07
N TYR A 303 -18.56 -10.86 5.61
CA TYR A 303 -19.02 -11.63 6.76
C TYR A 303 -20.52 -11.91 6.71
N ARG A 304 -20.91 -12.98 7.38
CA ARG A 304 -22.31 -13.39 7.55
C ARG A 304 -22.51 -14.11 8.86
N VAL A 305 -23.75 -14.21 9.28
CA VAL A 305 -24.15 -14.95 10.48
C VAL A 305 -25.17 -16.01 10.16
N ARG A 306 -25.29 -17.00 11.06
CA ARG A 306 -26.37 -17.94 11.09
C ARG A 306 -27.25 -17.63 12.30
N LEU A 307 -28.57 -17.53 12.07
CA LEU A 307 -29.53 -17.38 13.15
C LEU A 307 -29.63 -18.67 13.97
N GLN A 308 -29.91 -18.54 15.24
CA GLN A 308 -29.94 -19.68 16.16
C GLN A 308 -30.99 -20.72 15.73
N GLY A 309 -30.50 -21.93 15.51
CA GLY A 309 -31.34 -23.05 15.09
C GLY A 309 -31.55 -23.19 13.58
N GLU A 310 -31.13 -22.22 12.80
CA GLU A 310 -31.19 -22.31 11.35
C GLU A 310 -30.08 -23.19 10.78
N SER A 311 -30.30 -23.76 9.60
CA SER A 311 -29.30 -24.59 8.90
C SER A 311 -28.39 -23.75 7.97
N LYS A 312 -28.86 -22.59 7.53
CA LYS A 312 -28.18 -21.74 6.56
C LYS A 312 -27.79 -20.40 7.20
N CYS A 313 -26.67 -19.82 6.70
CA CYS A 313 -26.32 -18.46 7.02
C CYS A 313 -27.11 -17.45 6.19
N LEU A 314 -27.29 -16.24 6.73
CA LEU A 314 -27.80 -15.10 6.01
C LEU A 314 -26.80 -14.69 4.87
N PRO A 315 -27.21 -13.85 3.92
CA PRO A 315 -26.33 -13.31 2.90
C PRO A 315 -25.09 -12.61 3.48
N TYR A 316 -24.01 -12.55 2.70
CA TYR A 316 -22.80 -11.82 3.08
C TYR A 316 -23.03 -10.32 3.10
N GLN A 317 -22.40 -9.66 4.05
CA GLN A 317 -22.24 -8.22 4.18
C GLN A 317 -20.79 -7.85 3.92
N HIS A 318 -20.55 -6.63 3.40
CA HIS A 318 -19.21 -6.11 3.09
C HIS A 318 -18.94 -4.86 3.91
N ASN A 319 -17.93 -4.87 4.75
CA ASN A 319 -17.65 -3.76 5.67
C ASN A 319 -18.96 -3.24 6.31
N THR A 320 -19.12 -1.94 6.40
CA THR A 320 -20.34 -1.25 6.87
C THR A 320 -21.16 -0.66 5.73
N GLU A 321 -21.06 -1.24 4.51
CA GLU A 321 -21.74 -0.74 3.31
C GLU A 321 -23.26 -0.89 3.40
N THR A 322 -23.98 0.11 2.87
CA THR A 322 -25.45 0.14 2.87
C THR A 322 -26.03 0.27 1.45
N CYS A 323 -25.22 0.01 0.41
CA CYS A 323 -25.61 0.06 -0.99
C CYS A 323 -26.04 -1.30 -1.55
N LEU A 324 -26.57 -1.32 -2.75
CA LEU A 324 -26.76 -2.55 -3.53
C LEU A 324 -25.40 -3.01 -4.07
N THR A 325 -25.12 -4.30 -3.97
CA THR A 325 -23.98 -4.91 -4.65
C THR A 325 -24.20 -4.98 -6.15
N ALA A 326 -23.15 -5.22 -6.94
CA ALA A 326 -23.23 -5.34 -8.39
C ALA A 326 -24.19 -6.45 -8.87
N ASP A 327 -24.44 -7.49 -8.06
CA ASP A 327 -25.41 -8.55 -8.30
C ASP A 327 -26.80 -8.24 -7.70
N GLY A 328 -27.06 -7.00 -7.28
CA GLY A 328 -28.36 -6.53 -6.82
C GLY A 328 -28.73 -6.90 -5.37
N LYS A 329 -27.81 -7.43 -4.59
CA LYS A 329 -28.07 -7.77 -3.17
C LYS A 329 -27.94 -6.53 -2.30
N LYS A 330 -28.92 -6.34 -1.42
CA LYS A 330 -28.90 -5.24 -0.46
C LYS A 330 -27.86 -5.48 0.62
N GLN A 331 -27.09 -4.42 0.92
CA GLN A 331 -26.19 -4.36 2.06
C GLN A 331 -26.85 -3.51 3.16
N ASP A 332 -26.93 -4.05 4.36
CA ASP A 332 -27.54 -3.37 5.50
C ASP A 332 -26.50 -2.73 6.44
N GLY A 333 -25.20 -2.88 6.10
CA GLY A 333 -24.08 -2.38 6.90
C GLY A 333 -23.77 -3.24 8.14
N TYR A 334 -24.50 -4.33 8.35
CA TYR A 334 -24.33 -5.30 9.44
C TYR A 334 -24.87 -6.68 9.05
N ALA A 335 -24.41 -7.71 9.71
CA ALA A 335 -24.95 -9.06 9.55
C ALA A 335 -25.73 -9.49 10.79
N GLY A 336 -26.93 -9.99 10.58
CA GLY A 336 -27.88 -10.39 11.62
C GLY A 336 -29.26 -9.79 11.40
N ILE A 337 -30.17 -10.07 12.30
CA ILE A 337 -31.53 -9.52 12.35
C ILE A 337 -31.80 -9.14 13.79
N PHE A 338 -32.14 -7.88 14.04
CA PHE A 338 -32.44 -7.37 15.37
C PHE A 338 -33.56 -8.23 16.01
N GLY A 339 -33.34 -8.63 17.26
CA GLY A 339 -34.22 -9.47 18.02
C GLY A 339 -34.06 -10.99 17.77
N PHE A 340 -33.18 -11.40 16.86
CA PHE A 340 -32.93 -12.81 16.57
C PHE A 340 -31.51 -13.22 16.95
N LYS A 341 -31.39 -14.19 17.86
CA LYS A 341 -30.10 -14.70 18.33
C LYS A 341 -29.28 -15.30 17.18
N ILE A 342 -27.97 -15.16 17.23
CA ILE A 342 -27.05 -15.80 16.30
C ILE A 342 -26.27 -16.92 16.98
N ASP A 343 -25.95 -17.98 16.24
CA ASP A 343 -25.20 -19.15 16.76
C ASP A 343 -24.02 -19.55 15.86
N GLY A 344 -23.79 -18.82 14.78
CA GLY A 344 -22.69 -19.06 13.88
C GLY A 344 -22.26 -17.82 13.13
N ILE A 345 -20.94 -17.66 12.92
CA ILE A 345 -20.31 -16.52 12.21
C ILE A 345 -19.30 -17.06 11.21
N GLN A 346 -19.27 -16.51 10.01
CA GLN A 346 -18.21 -16.67 9.02
C GLN A 346 -17.69 -15.32 8.57
N ILE A 347 -16.37 -15.18 8.51
CA ILE A 347 -15.70 -13.93 8.14
C ILE A 347 -14.51 -14.24 7.23
N THR A 348 -14.33 -13.44 6.19
CA THR A 348 -13.14 -13.44 5.31
C THR A 348 -12.82 -12.04 4.87
N LEU A 349 -11.70 -11.86 4.19
CA LEU A 349 -11.35 -10.64 3.45
C LEU A 349 -11.47 -10.94 1.95
N THR A 350 -12.16 -10.10 1.20
CA THR A 350 -12.34 -10.25 -0.25
C THR A 350 -11.96 -8.96 -0.96
#